data_205cdedf440829dd7e5d9ffe2c8cf9bb
#
_entry.id   205cdedf440829dd7e5d9ffe2c8cf9bb
#
_cell.length_a   1.000
_cell.length_b   1.000
_cell.length_c   1.000
_cell.angle_alpha   90.00
_cell.angle_beta   90.00
_cell.angle_gamma   90.00
#
_symmetry.space_group_name_H-M   'P 1'
#
loop_
_entity.id
_entity.type
_entity.pdbx_description
1 polymer ?
#
loop_
_entity_poly.entity_id
_entity_poly.type
_entity_poly.pdbx_seq_one_letter_code
_entity_poly.pdbx_strand_id
1 'polypeptide(L)'
;DSFREFAEKFGLDENSDCDDFSDEQQAEIEAENPLHSDISASIQFGGRKSDMEFSSSDCWNPLFPDSGDAAEALLDRYGLDKSFCWLAVRISIPWRGRRPKESDSLTLRLRAEKIPVPGAHFKAKCPGDKTDFINPVSGEKHTLTVTAVEQQKFSKLLHIGGKEPPLCTIMDYEISPEIPMDEISVNDCSKPEKPRGILAPRGKAASAIGIIGGADGPTVIVTSSESGRTACSSLHYEPQYEPDWRMVFYKRPKDDIEVELI
;
A
#
# COMPACT_ATOMS: atom_id res chain seq x y z
N ASP A 1 22.40 13.13 -1.85
CA ASP A 1 21.93 11.74 -1.88
C ASP A 1 20.50 11.70 -1.33
N SER A 2 19.53 11.53 -2.21
CA SER A 2 18.10 11.64 -1.91
C SER A 2 17.64 10.70 -0.77
N PHE A 3 18.26 9.53 -0.63
CA PHE A 3 17.90 8.61 0.46
C PHE A 3 18.43 9.09 1.81
N ARG A 4 19.61 9.68 1.87
CA ARG A 4 20.16 10.23 3.12
C ARG A 4 19.31 11.40 3.62
N GLU A 5 18.94 12.31 2.73
CA GLU A 5 18.06 13.44 3.05
C GLU A 5 16.70 12.96 3.53
N PHE A 6 16.17 11.90 2.90
CA PHE A 6 14.93 11.24 3.31
C PHE A 6 15.06 10.62 4.71
N ALA A 7 16.10 9.84 4.97
CA ALA A 7 16.33 9.20 6.27
C ALA A 7 16.51 10.24 7.39
N GLU A 8 17.27 11.32 7.14
CA GLU A 8 17.44 12.42 8.08
C GLU A 8 16.12 13.15 8.37
N LYS A 9 15.30 13.40 7.33
CA LYS A 9 14.00 14.06 7.46
C LYS A 9 13.05 13.32 8.39
N PHE A 10 13.00 11.99 8.28
CA PHE A 10 12.09 11.15 9.06
C PHE A 10 12.73 10.53 10.31
N GLY A 11 14.02 10.81 10.55
CA GLY A 11 14.75 10.24 11.69
C GLY A 11 14.92 8.73 11.62
N LEU A 12 15.04 8.19 10.40
CA LEU A 12 15.18 6.75 10.18
C LEU A 12 16.62 6.30 10.42
N ASP A 13 16.77 5.24 11.17
CA ASP A 13 18.05 4.56 11.43
C ASP A 13 17.90 3.03 11.32
N GLU A 14 18.98 2.30 11.54
CA GLU A 14 19.00 0.83 11.47
C GLU A 14 18.11 0.10 12.48
N ASN A 15 17.63 0.81 13.51
CA ASN A 15 16.79 0.27 14.56
C ASN A 15 15.33 0.74 14.43
N SER A 16 15.04 1.59 13.45
CA SER A 16 13.68 2.11 13.25
C SER A 16 12.73 0.99 12.85
N ASP A 17 11.61 0.85 13.59
CA ASP A 17 10.54 -0.10 13.31
C ASP A 17 9.29 0.65 12.84
N CYS A 18 8.48 0.01 12.00
CA CYS A 18 7.19 0.55 11.58
C CYS A 18 6.29 0.90 12.76
N ASP A 19 6.39 0.14 13.87
CA ASP A 19 5.61 0.37 15.08
C ASP A 19 5.98 1.68 15.83
N ASP A 20 7.12 2.29 15.50
CA ASP A 20 7.56 3.55 16.10
C ASP A 20 6.83 4.77 15.51
N PHE A 21 6.18 4.60 14.37
CA PHE A 21 5.51 5.67 13.63
C PHE A 21 3.98 5.55 13.69
N SER A 22 3.30 6.69 13.68
CA SER A 22 1.85 6.68 13.47
C SER A 22 1.51 6.30 12.02
N ASP A 23 0.29 5.83 11.78
CA ASP A 23 -0.18 5.49 10.42
C ASP A 23 0.00 6.65 9.42
N GLU A 24 -0.13 7.90 9.91
CA GLU A 24 0.09 9.11 9.12
C GLU A 24 1.56 9.28 8.74
N GLN A 25 2.45 9.11 9.72
CA GLN A 25 3.89 9.20 9.48
C GLN A 25 4.36 8.08 8.53
N GLN A 26 3.85 6.86 8.71
CA GLN A 26 4.14 5.75 7.80
C GLN A 26 3.71 6.07 6.37
N ALA A 27 2.51 6.62 6.19
CA ALA A 27 2.03 7.01 4.86
C ALA A 27 2.86 8.15 4.24
N GLU A 28 3.38 9.10 5.03
CA GLU A 28 4.30 10.13 4.56
C GLU A 28 5.66 9.54 4.18
N ILE A 29 6.20 8.66 5.02
CA ILE A 29 7.45 7.94 4.77
C ILE A 29 7.33 7.14 3.45
N GLU A 30 6.25 6.39 3.28
CA GLU A 30 6.00 5.62 2.07
C GLU A 30 5.87 6.51 0.82
N ALA A 31 5.13 7.61 0.92
CA ALA A 31 4.90 8.53 -0.18
C ALA A 31 6.19 9.25 -0.66
N GLU A 32 7.14 9.49 0.24
CA GLU A 32 8.39 10.19 -0.06
C GLU A 32 9.59 9.25 -0.24
N ASN A 33 9.42 7.95 -0.02
CA ASN A 33 10.51 6.98 -0.12
C ASN A 33 11.09 6.95 -1.55
N PRO A 34 12.35 7.36 -1.77
CA PRO A 34 12.95 7.37 -3.09
C PRO A 34 13.21 5.97 -3.65
N LEU A 35 13.20 4.96 -2.79
CA LEU A 35 13.33 3.54 -3.15
C LEU A 35 11.98 2.85 -3.31
N HIS A 36 10.88 3.60 -3.36
CA HIS A 36 9.57 3.02 -3.62
C HIS A 36 9.62 2.14 -4.88
N SER A 37 9.36 0.85 -4.71
CA SER A 37 9.77 -0.18 -5.67
C SER A 37 8.62 -1.01 -6.22
N ASP A 38 7.39 -0.66 -5.93
CA ASP A 38 6.27 -1.40 -6.47
C ASP A 38 6.19 -1.17 -7.98
N ILE A 39 6.66 -2.18 -8.71
CA ILE A 39 6.74 -2.17 -10.16
C ILE A 39 5.96 -3.34 -10.70
N SER A 40 4.98 -3.08 -11.56
CA SER A 40 4.41 -4.10 -12.43
C SER A 40 5.19 -4.17 -13.73
N ALA A 41 5.34 -5.38 -14.26
CA ALA A 41 6.06 -5.61 -15.50
C ALA A 41 5.28 -6.49 -16.45
N SER A 42 5.41 -6.23 -17.74
CA SER A 42 4.88 -7.08 -18.78
C SER A 42 5.84 -7.21 -19.95
N ILE A 43 5.81 -8.35 -20.61
CA ILE A 43 6.54 -8.57 -21.85
C ILE A 43 5.55 -8.66 -23.02
N GLN A 44 5.85 -7.97 -24.08
CA GLN A 44 5.14 -8.08 -25.35
C GLN A 44 6.03 -8.76 -26.39
N PHE A 45 5.49 -9.80 -27.01
CA PHE A 45 6.20 -10.59 -28.00
C PHE A 45 5.23 -11.08 -29.07
N GLY A 46 5.52 -10.82 -30.35
CA GLY A 46 4.72 -11.30 -31.48
C GLY A 46 3.22 -10.99 -31.34
N GLY A 47 2.86 -9.82 -30.82
CA GLY A 47 1.48 -9.38 -30.58
C GLY A 47 0.83 -10.00 -29.33
N ARG A 48 1.54 -10.79 -28.55
CA ARG A 48 1.07 -11.35 -27.29
C ARG A 48 1.68 -10.59 -26.12
N LYS A 49 0.86 -10.35 -25.09
CA LYS A 49 1.28 -9.76 -23.82
C LYS A 49 1.27 -10.84 -22.75
N SER A 50 2.30 -10.85 -21.89
CA SER A 50 2.34 -11.66 -20.67
C SER A 50 2.73 -10.77 -19.53
N ASP A 51 1.93 -10.76 -18.46
CA ASP A 51 2.16 -9.98 -17.27
C ASP A 51 3.01 -10.76 -16.25
N MET A 52 3.66 -10.08 -15.36
CA MET A 52 4.47 -10.66 -14.30
C MET A 52 3.60 -11.46 -13.31
N GLU A 53 4.11 -12.62 -12.86
CA GLU A 53 3.48 -13.45 -11.83
C GLU A 53 4.10 -13.20 -10.44
N PHE A 54 5.38 -12.90 -10.40
CA PHE A 54 6.13 -12.77 -9.17
C PHE A 54 7.28 -11.79 -9.32
N SER A 55 7.54 -11.01 -8.27
CA SER A 55 8.76 -10.21 -8.16
C SER A 55 9.40 -10.42 -6.79
N SER A 56 10.72 -10.25 -6.74
CA SER A 56 11.47 -10.10 -5.50
C SER A 56 12.44 -8.95 -5.65
N SER A 57 12.72 -8.26 -4.57
CA SER A 57 13.67 -7.15 -4.57
C SER A 57 14.72 -7.35 -3.49
N ASP A 58 15.95 -6.92 -3.81
CA ASP A 58 17.06 -6.80 -2.89
C ASP A 58 17.52 -5.35 -2.90
N CYS A 59 17.76 -4.75 -1.75
CA CYS A 59 18.17 -3.36 -1.62
C CYS A 59 19.63 -3.28 -1.15
N TRP A 60 20.41 -2.43 -1.79
CA TRP A 60 21.68 -1.98 -1.27
C TRP A 60 21.56 -0.56 -0.76
N ASN A 61 21.92 -0.36 0.50
CA ASN A 61 21.95 0.96 1.12
C ASN A 61 23.32 1.18 1.77
N PRO A 62 24.13 2.15 1.30
CA PRO A 62 25.44 2.43 1.87
C PRO A 62 25.40 2.90 3.34
N LEU A 63 24.24 3.31 3.85
CA LEU A 63 24.05 3.65 5.27
C LEU A 63 23.83 2.40 6.14
N PHE A 64 23.39 1.29 5.55
CA PHE A 64 23.09 0.02 6.22
C PHE A 64 23.69 -1.17 5.45
N PRO A 65 25.03 -1.25 5.31
CA PRO A 65 25.68 -2.21 4.42
C PRO A 65 25.46 -3.68 4.84
N ASP A 66 25.27 -3.93 6.12
CA ASP A 66 25.14 -5.29 6.67
C ASP A 66 23.83 -6.00 6.32
N SER A 67 22.86 -5.27 5.75
CA SER A 67 21.54 -5.82 5.37
C SER A 67 21.44 -6.24 3.89
N GLY A 68 22.50 -6.10 3.10
CA GLY A 68 22.41 -6.15 1.65
C GLY A 68 23.29 -7.16 0.91
N ASP A 69 23.68 -8.30 1.50
CA ASP A 69 24.60 -9.28 0.91
C ASP A 69 24.26 -9.69 -0.53
N ALA A 70 22.99 -9.96 -0.81
CA ALA A 70 22.53 -10.37 -2.15
C ALA A 70 22.61 -9.22 -3.16
N ALA A 71 22.25 -8.01 -2.75
CA ALA A 71 22.36 -6.82 -3.58
C ALA A 71 23.82 -6.44 -3.81
N GLU A 72 24.70 -6.54 -2.80
CA GLU A 72 26.13 -6.28 -2.92
C GLU A 72 26.78 -7.15 -4.00
N ALA A 73 26.47 -8.44 -4.02
CA ALA A 73 26.98 -9.37 -5.01
C ALA A 73 26.55 -8.99 -6.45
N LEU A 74 25.35 -8.42 -6.62
CA LEU A 74 24.89 -7.91 -7.91
C LEU A 74 25.66 -6.65 -8.31
N LEU A 75 25.88 -5.71 -7.37
CA LEU A 75 26.65 -4.50 -7.64
C LEU A 75 28.07 -4.82 -8.10
N ASP A 76 28.73 -5.75 -7.42
CA ASP A 76 30.08 -6.23 -7.79
C ASP A 76 30.08 -6.86 -9.19
N ARG A 77 29.09 -7.70 -9.47
CA ARG A 77 28.98 -8.37 -10.77
C ARG A 77 28.79 -7.38 -11.93
N TYR A 78 28.04 -6.31 -11.73
CA TYR A 78 27.74 -5.31 -12.76
C TYR A 78 28.64 -4.07 -12.69
N GLY A 79 29.60 -4.00 -11.75
CA GLY A 79 30.49 -2.88 -11.55
C GLY A 79 29.76 -1.58 -11.18
N LEU A 80 28.69 -1.67 -10.42
CA LEU A 80 27.90 -0.50 -10.02
C LEU A 80 28.52 0.20 -8.80
N ASP A 81 28.35 1.51 -8.74
CA ASP A 81 28.91 2.34 -7.66
C ASP A 81 28.15 2.13 -6.34
N LYS A 82 28.83 1.54 -5.35
CA LYS A 82 28.27 1.25 -4.02
C LYS A 82 28.04 2.49 -3.16
N SER A 83 28.42 3.69 -3.60
CA SER A 83 28.10 4.93 -2.88
C SER A 83 26.65 5.37 -3.02
N PHE A 84 25.92 4.79 -3.97
CA PHE A 84 24.49 5.03 -4.19
C PHE A 84 23.62 3.91 -3.57
N CYS A 85 22.37 4.27 -3.23
CA CYS A 85 21.35 3.27 -2.94
C CYS A 85 20.89 2.61 -4.23
N TRP A 86 20.77 1.29 -4.20
CA TRP A 86 20.33 0.49 -5.34
C TRP A 86 19.18 -0.42 -4.94
N LEU A 87 18.24 -0.56 -5.85
CA LEU A 87 17.18 -1.55 -5.77
C LEU A 87 17.33 -2.52 -6.95
N ALA A 88 17.58 -3.78 -6.64
CA ALA A 88 17.60 -4.85 -7.60
C ALA A 88 16.24 -5.56 -7.61
N VAL A 89 15.51 -5.47 -8.71
CA VAL A 89 14.21 -6.15 -8.85
C VAL A 89 14.36 -7.34 -9.79
N ARG A 90 14.03 -8.52 -9.30
CA ARG A 90 13.91 -9.74 -10.10
C ARG A 90 12.46 -9.99 -10.45
N ILE A 91 12.17 -10.08 -11.73
CA ILE A 91 10.82 -10.24 -12.26
C ILE A 91 10.69 -11.60 -12.92
N SER A 92 9.66 -12.37 -12.54
CA SER A 92 9.31 -13.62 -13.19
C SER A 92 8.05 -13.42 -14.03
N ILE A 93 8.20 -13.64 -15.33
CA ILE A 93 7.08 -13.55 -16.29
C ILE A 93 6.86 -14.93 -16.90
N PRO A 94 5.64 -15.49 -16.81
CA PRO A 94 5.34 -16.80 -17.32
C PRO A 94 5.42 -16.79 -18.85
N TRP A 95 6.26 -17.64 -19.39
CA TRP A 95 6.36 -17.80 -20.84
C TRP A 95 5.36 -18.85 -21.33
N ARG A 96 4.30 -18.40 -21.97
CA ARG A 96 3.28 -19.29 -22.57
C ARG A 96 3.38 -19.25 -24.09
N GLY A 97 3.94 -20.28 -24.69
CA GLY A 97 3.98 -20.42 -26.15
C GLY A 97 5.36 -20.72 -26.73
N ARG A 98 5.51 -20.41 -28.03
CA ARG A 98 6.77 -20.61 -28.75
C ARG A 98 7.86 -19.69 -28.25
N ARG A 99 9.07 -20.20 -28.08
CA ARG A 99 10.24 -19.36 -27.76
C ARG A 99 10.46 -18.29 -28.84
N PRO A 100 10.88 -17.07 -28.46
CA PRO A 100 11.27 -16.03 -29.41
C PRO A 100 12.33 -16.55 -30.38
N LYS A 101 12.27 -16.09 -31.62
CA LYS A 101 13.39 -16.21 -32.55
C LYS A 101 14.20 -14.92 -32.46
N GLU A 102 15.46 -14.96 -32.85
CA GLU A 102 16.34 -13.76 -32.89
C GLU A 102 15.77 -12.60 -33.73
N SER A 103 14.85 -12.89 -34.65
CA SER A 103 14.18 -11.89 -35.50
C SER A 103 12.90 -11.31 -34.90
N ASP A 104 12.45 -11.79 -33.76
CA ASP A 104 11.20 -11.36 -33.16
C ASP A 104 11.49 -10.22 -32.17
N SER A 105 10.79 -9.09 -32.24
CA SER A 105 10.93 -8.02 -31.24
C SER A 105 10.35 -8.46 -29.90
N LEU A 106 11.09 -8.16 -28.83
CA LEU A 106 10.71 -8.41 -27.46
C LEU A 106 10.74 -7.08 -26.70
N THR A 107 9.57 -6.60 -26.29
CA THR A 107 9.47 -5.35 -25.53
C THR A 107 9.13 -5.65 -24.09
N LEU A 108 9.94 -5.14 -23.16
CA LEU A 108 9.66 -5.10 -21.73
C LEU A 108 9.00 -3.77 -21.40
N ARG A 109 7.85 -3.80 -20.77
CA ARG A 109 7.20 -2.62 -20.21
C ARG A 109 7.24 -2.69 -18.69
N LEU A 110 7.80 -1.67 -18.06
CA LEU A 110 7.82 -1.48 -16.62
C LEU A 110 6.88 -0.33 -16.27
N ARG A 111 6.04 -0.55 -15.27
CA ARG A 111 5.09 0.44 -14.78
C ARG A 111 5.27 0.60 -13.28
N ALA A 112 5.53 1.83 -12.81
CA ALA A 112 5.51 2.13 -11.40
C ALA A 112 4.07 2.08 -10.88
N GLU A 113 3.87 1.38 -9.75
CA GLU A 113 2.58 1.39 -9.05
C GLU A 113 2.28 2.79 -8.48
N LYS A 114 1.02 3.00 -8.17
CA LYS A 114 0.58 4.27 -7.57
C LYS A 114 1.05 4.33 -6.12
N ILE A 115 1.59 5.47 -5.71
CA ILE A 115 1.97 5.74 -4.32
C ILE A 115 0.86 6.49 -3.60
N PRO A 116 0.63 6.22 -2.31
CA PRO A 116 -0.34 6.94 -1.51
C PRO A 116 0.12 8.39 -1.25
N VAL A 117 -0.81 9.32 -1.32
CA VAL A 117 -0.62 10.73 -0.95
C VAL A 117 -1.64 11.05 0.14
N PRO A 118 -1.17 11.38 1.36
CA PRO A 118 -2.06 11.71 2.45
C PRO A 118 -2.98 12.88 2.13
N GLY A 119 -4.26 12.73 2.47
CA GLY A 119 -5.28 13.75 2.33
C GLY A 119 -5.84 14.24 3.68
N ALA A 120 -6.96 14.94 3.63
CA ALA A 120 -7.59 15.51 4.80
C ALA A 120 -8.29 14.45 5.67
N HIS A 121 -8.27 14.70 6.98
CA HIS A 121 -9.10 14.00 7.96
C HIS A 121 -10.50 14.57 8.01
N PHE A 122 -11.47 13.72 8.29
CA PHE A 122 -12.85 14.13 8.53
C PHE A 122 -13.59 13.16 9.44
N LYS A 123 -14.69 13.61 10.02
CA LYS A 123 -15.59 12.78 10.83
C LYS A 123 -16.94 12.65 10.13
N ALA A 124 -17.47 11.45 10.10
CA ALA A 124 -18.77 11.15 9.57
C ALA A 124 -19.65 10.58 10.68
N LYS A 125 -20.82 11.22 10.92
CA LYS A 125 -21.76 10.82 11.97
C LYS A 125 -23.05 10.23 11.39
N CYS A 126 -23.53 10.84 10.31
CA CYS A 126 -24.83 10.49 9.75
C CYS A 126 -24.89 10.76 8.24
N PRO A 127 -25.85 10.15 7.57
CA PRO A 127 -26.17 10.48 6.18
C PRO A 127 -26.45 11.98 6.01
N GLY A 128 -25.89 12.56 4.96
CA GLY A 128 -25.98 13.98 4.63
C GLY A 128 -24.79 14.82 5.11
N ASP A 129 -23.90 14.28 5.96
CA ASP A 129 -22.67 14.97 6.33
C ASP A 129 -21.82 15.24 5.09
N LYS A 130 -21.19 16.42 5.03
CA LYS A 130 -20.38 16.86 3.89
C LYS A 130 -19.02 17.35 4.34
N THR A 131 -18.02 17.02 3.54
CA THR A 131 -16.64 17.49 3.73
C THR A 131 -16.10 18.00 2.40
N ASP A 132 -15.76 19.29 2.36
CA ASP A 132 -15.07 19.90 1.22
C ASP A 132 -13.56 19.68 1.37
N PHE A 133 -12.92 19.31 0.28
CA PHE A 133 -11.47 19.09 0.26
C PHE A 133 -10.84 19.49 -1.08
N ILE A 134 -9.53 19.63 -1.08
CA ILE A 134 -8.72 19.82 -2.29
C ILE A 134 -7.95 18.53 -2.52
N ASN A 135 -8.07 17.94 -3.70
CA ASN A 135 -7.26 16.82 -4.11
C ASN A 135 -5.77 17.23 -4.17
N PRO A 136 -4.88 16.68 -3.35
CA PRO A 136 -3.49 17.11 -3.31
C PRO A 136 -2.70 16.74 -4.57
N VAL A 137 -3.24 15.86 -5.42
CA VAL A 137 -2.61 15.44 -6.68
C VAL A 137 -3.02 16.32 -7.84
N SER A 138 -4.32 16.62 -7.99
CA SER A 138 -4.84 17.42 -9.11
C SER A 138 -5.00 18.91 -8.78
N GLY A 139 -5.11 19.28 -7.50
CA GLY A 139 -5.43 20.63 -7.05
C GLY A 139 -6.90 21.01 -7.18
N GLU A 140 -7.76 20.10 -7.61
CA GLU A 140 -9.19 20.33 -7.80
C GLU A 140 -9.96 20.27 -6.49
N LYS A 141 -11.04 21.05 -6.42
CA LYS A 141 -11.98 21.04 -5.30
C LYS A 141 -13.05 19.97 -5.48
N HIS A 142 -13.29 19.22 -4.41
CA HIS A 142 -14.32 18.18 -4.34
C HIS A 142 -15.10 18.28 -3.04
N THR A 143 -16.27 17.68 -3.02
CA THR A 143 -17.10 17.49 -1.83
C THR A 143 -17.39 16.00 -1.65
N LEU A 144 -17.03 15.43 -0.51
CA LEU A 144 -17.49 14.12 -0.08
C LEU A 144 -18.83 14.27 0.64
N THR A 145 -19.83 13.49 0.25
CA THR A 145 -21.14 13.44 0.92
C THR A 145 -21.37 12.03 1.44
N VAL A 146 -21.61 11.90 2.73
CA VAL A 146 -21.95 10.62 3.37
C VAL A 146 -23.38 10.24 3.00
N THR A 147 -23.58 9.03 2.46
CA THR A 147 -24.90 8.55 2.04
C THR A 147 -25.49 7.55 3.04
N ALA A 148 -24.65 6.75 3.72
CA ALA A 148 -25.07 5.87 4.80
C ALA A 148 -23.94 5.70 5.84
N VAL A 149 -24.33 5.45 7.09
CA VAL A 149 -23.41 5.03 8.16
C VAL A 149 -24.09 3.92 8.95
N GLU A 150 -23.47 2.75 8.99
CA GLU A 150 -24.03 1.57 9.62
C GLU A 150 -23.01 0.88 10.53
N GLN A 151 -23.48 0.31 11.64
CA GLN A 151 -22.69 -0.56 12.50
C GLN A 151 -22.93 -2.01 12.09
N GLN A 152 -21.87 -2.70 11.67
CA GLN A 152 -21.96 -4.10 11.32
C GLN A 152 -21.30 -4.98 12.37
N LYS A 153 -21.99 -6.07 12.76
CA LYS A 153 -21.48 -7.06 13.68
C LYS A 153 -21.10 -8.35 12.96
N PHE A 154 -19.85 -8.73 13.06
CA PHE A 154 -19.36 -10.01 12.54
C PHE A 154 -19.52 -11.11 13.58
N SER A 155 -20.33 -12.13 13.30
CA SER A 155 -20.60 -13.24 14.22
C SER A 155 -19.60 -14.39 14.14
N LYS A 156 -18.76 -14.43 13.10
CA LYS A 156 -17.79 -15.51 12.84
C LYS A 156 -16.52 -14.96 12.19
N LEU A 157 -15.70 -14.28 12.95
CA LEU A 157 -14.30 -14.09 12.54
C LEU A 157 -13.54 -15.40 12.81
N LEU A 158 -12.66 -15.78 11.90
CA LEU A 158 -11.78 -16.95 12.04
C LEU A 158 -11.00 -16.84 13.36
N HIS A 159 -11.32 -17.69 14.31
CA HIS A 159 -10.73 -17.67 15.65
C HIS A 159 -9.29 -18.21 15.58
N ILE A 160 -8.35 -17.33 15.49
CA ILE A 160 -6.94 -17.64 15.76
C ILE A 160 -6.65 -17.22 17.21
N GLY A 161 -7.13 -18.01 18.18
CA GLY A 161 -6.67 -17.96 19.57
C GLY A 161 -7.21 -16.86 20.49
N GLY A 162 -8.21 -16.07 20.11
CA GLY A 162 -8.77 -15.01 20.95
C GLY A 162 -10.19 -14.59 20.54
N LYS A 163 -10.83 -13.72 21.34
CA LYS A 163 -12.06 -13.06 20.93
C LYS A 163 -11.68 -11.80 20.17
N GLU A 164 -11.86 -11.84 18.86
CA GLU A 164 -11.70 -10.65 18.02
C GLU A 164 -12.78 -9.61 18.30
N PRO A 165 -12.48 -8.30 18.17
CA PRO A 165 -13.51 -7.27 18.23
C PRO A 165 -14.52 -7.48 17.10
N PRO A 166 -15.84 -7.51 17.43
CA PRO A 166 -16.83 -7.97 16.47
C PRO A 166 -17.51 -6.86 15.64
N LEU A 167 -17.24 -5.60 15.93
CA LEU A 167 -17.95 -4.47 15.34
C LEU A 167 -17.04 -3.68 14.40
N CYS A 168 -17.58 -3.28 13.24
CA CYS A 168 -17.00 -2.23 12.42
C CYS A 168 -18.08 -1.22 12.02
N THR A 169 -17.66 0.00 11.71
CA THR A 169 -18.52 1.02 11.10
C THR A 169 -18.30 0.97 9.59
N ILE A 170 -19.40 0.89 8.86
CA ILE A 170 -19.42 0.98 7.40
C ILE A 170 -19.97 2.34 7.03
N MET A 171 -19.28 3.04 6.15
CA MET A 171 -19.70 4.34 5.63
C MET A 171 -19.78 4.27 4.12
N ASP A 172 -20.96 4.53 3.58
CA ASP A 172 -21.14 4.76 2.15
C ASP A 172 -21.08 6.26 1.85
N TYR A 173 -20.42 6.61 0.75
CA TYR A 173 -20.22 8.01 0.39
C TYR A 173 -20.13 8.22 -1.12
N GLU A 174 -20.34 9.46 -1.53
CA GLU A 174 -20.17 9.95 -2.90
C GLU A 174 -19.18 11.13 -2.93
N ILE A 175 -18.51 11.31 -4.04
CA ILE A 175 -17.59 12.43 -4.26
C ILE A 175 -18.03 13.21 -5.50
N SER A 176 -18.12 14.51 -5.38
CA SER A 176 -18.49 15.40 -6.47
C SER A 176 -17.54 16.62 -6.56
N PRO A 177 -16.93 16.94 -7.71
CA PRO A 177 -16.88 16.10 -8.93
C PRO A 177 -16.30 14.71 -8.67
N GLU A 178 -16.67 13.74 -9.51
CA GLU A 178 -16.21 12.35 -9.35
C GLU A 178 -14.69 12.23 -9.53
N ILE A 179 -14.06 11.40 -8.71
CA ILE A 179 -12.65 10.98 -8.82
C ILE A 179 -12.65 9.49 -9.20
N PRO A 180 -11.76 8.98 -10.06
CA PRO A 180 -11.65 7.54 -10.32
C PRO A 180 -11.47 6.73 -9.03
N MET A 181 -12.10 5.53 -8.95
CA MET A 181 -12.04 4.70 -7.74
C MET A 181 -10.62 4.26 -7.35
N ASP A 182 -9.75 4.14 -8.31
CA ASP A 182 -8.34 3.75 -8.14
C ASP A 182 -7.41 4.93 -7.84
N GLU A 183 -7.95 6.14 -7.67
CA GLU A 183 -7.19 7.36 -7.36
C GLU A 183 -7.46 7.92 -5.96
N ILE A 184 -8.44 7.38 -5.25
CA ILE A 184 -8.75 7.77 -3.87
C ILE A 184 -9.32 6.60 -3.08
N SER A 185 -8.92 6.49 -1.82
CA SER A 185 -9.57 5.67 -0.79
C SER A 185 -9.88 6.50 0.44
N VAL A 186 -10.77 5.97 1.28
CA VAL A 186 -11.06 6.52 2.60
C VAL A 186 -10.75 5.45 3.63
N ASN A 187 -9.81 5.74 4.51
CA ASN A 187 -9.30 4.82 5.52
C ASN A 187 -9.69 5.29 6.92
N ASP A 188 -9.88 4.35 7.83
CA ASP A 188 -10.08 4.62 9.25
C ASP A 188 -8.74 4.94 9.92
N CYS A 189 -8.72 5.98 10.76
CA CYS A 189 -7.56 6.40 11.54
C CYS A 189 -7.63 5.92 12.99
N SER A 190 -8.64 5.14 13.36
CA SER A 190 -8.73 4.57 14.70
C SER A 190 -7.75 3.42 14.87
N LYS A 191 -7.12 3.34 16.04
CA LYS A 191 -6.23 2.20 16.33
C LYS A 191 -7.07 0.93 16.46
N PRO A 192 -6.69 -0.16 15.74
CA PRO A 192 -7.37 -1.44 15.86
C PRO A 192 -7.25 -1.96 17.30
N GLU A 193 -8.35 -2.46 17.85
CA GLU A 193 -8.33 -3.04 19.19
C GLU A 193 -7.74 -4.45 19.15
N LYS A 194 -6.81 -4.72 20.06
CA LYS A 194 -6.17 -6.05 20.13
C LYS A 194 -7.16 -7.11 20.62
N PRO A 195 -7.10 -8.36 20.08
CA PRO A 195 -7.95 -9.45 20.53
C PRO A 195 -7.86 -9.66 22.04
N ARG A 196 -9.00 -9.87 22.69
CA ARG A 196 -9.06 -10.15 24.14
C ARG A 196 -8.90 -11.64 24.42
N GLY A 197 -8.14 -12.00 25.45
CA GLY A 197 -8.01 -13.38 25.93
C GLY A 197 -6.85 -14.17 25.34
N ILE A 198 -5.94 -13.55 24.60
CA ILE A 198 -4.67 -14.16 24.24
C ILE A 198 -3.74 -14.09 25.45
N LEU A 199 -3.46 -15.23 26.09
CA LEU A 199 -2.34 -15.37 27.00
C LEU A 199 -1.08 -15.26 26.13
N ALA A 200 -0.34 -14.16 26.28
CA ALA A 200 0.96 -14.03 25.62
C ALA A 200 1.79 -15.28 25.93
N PRO A 201 2.33 -15.98 24.93
CA PRO A 201 3.20 -17.10 25.19
C PRO A 201 4.40 -16.60 26.00
N ARG A 202 4.60 -17.15 27.20
CA ARG A 202 5.82 -16.96 27.99
C ARG A 202 6.98 -17.67 27.28
N GLY A 203 7.63 -16.97 26.34
CA GLY A 203 8.80 -17.54 25.63
C GLY A 203 9.27 -16.57 24.55
N LYS A 204 10.57 -16.27 24.57
CA LYS A 204 11.25 -15.56 23.49
C LYS A 204 11.03 -16.29 22.17
N ALA A 205 10.55 -15.58 21.18
CA ALA A 205 10.27 -15.90 19.79
C ALA A 205 8.76 -15.90 19.49
N ALA A 206 8.09 -14.81 19.76
CA ALA A 206 7.00 -14.44 18.90
C ALA A 206 7.63 -13.78 17.68
N SER A 207 8.04 -14.58 16.70
CA SER A 207 8.04 -14.11 15.34
C SER A 207 6.63 -13.60 15.14
N ALA A 208 6.48 -12.28 15.11
CA ALA A 208 5.26 -11.67 14.70
C ALA A 208 4.94 -12.30 13.34
N ILE A 209 3.91 -13.12 13.28
CA ILE A 209 3.16 -13.25 12.06
C ILE A 209 2.57 -11.86 11.94
N GLY A 210 3.34 -10.98 11.29
CA GLY A 210 2.80 -9.73 10.84
C GLY A 210 1.61 -10.13 9.98
N ILE A 211 0.41 -9.85 10.46
CA ILE A 211 -0.67 -9.59 9.55
C ILE A 211 -0.14 -8.39 8.81
N ILE A 212 0.39 -8.64 7.62
CA ILE A 212 0.73 -7.62 6.67
C ILE A 212 -0.61 -6.94 6.36
N GLY A 213 -0.95 -5.94 7.16
CA GLY A 213 -1.85 -4.90 6.78
C GLY A 213 -1.10 -4.08 5.74
N GLY A 214 -0.97 -4.62 4.53
CA GLY A 214 -0.85 -3.78 3.36
C GLY A 214 -2.10 -2.91 3.33
N ALA A 215 -2.13 -1.86 2.52
CA ALA A 215 -3.24 -0.93 2.33
C ALA A 215 -4.63 -1.59 2.09
N ASP A 216 -4.68 -2.88 2.06
CA ASP A 216 -5.82 -3.76 2.15
C ASP A 216 -6.06 -4.11 3.63
N GLY A 217 -6.82 -3.27 4.33
CA GLY A 217 -7.45 -3.65 5.60
C GLY A 217 -8.14 -5.02 5.43
N PRO A 218 -8.49 -5.73 6.51
CA PRO A 218 -9.06 -7.06 6.43
C PRO A 218 -10.15 -7.06 5.37
N THR A 219 -9.98 -7.89 4.33
CA THR A 219 -10.90 -7.97 3.20
C THR A 219 -12.23 -8.52 3.70
N VAL A 220 -13.01 -7.65 4.30
CA VAL A 220 -14.41 -7.90 4.53
C VAL A 220 -15.06 -7.69 3.19
N ILE A 221 -15.60 -8.75 2.60
CA ILE A 221 -16.43 -8.64 1.42
C ILE A 221 -17.71 -7.92 1.87
N VAL A 222 -17.67 -6.61 1.81
CA VAL A 222 -18.88 -5.80 1.92
C VAL A 222 -19.51 -5.83 0.55
N THR A 223 -20.68 -6.41 0.43
CA THR A 223 -21.50 -6.29 -0.78
C THR A 223 -21.89 -4.82 -0.91
N SER A 224 -21.13 -4.08 -1.72
CA SER A 224 -21.43 -2.67 -2.02
C SER A 224 -22.83 -2.56 -2.64
N SER A 225 -23.57 -1.55 -2.22
CA SER A 225 -24.73 -1.05 -2.95
C SER A 225 -24.33 -0.67 -4.37
N GLU A 226 -25.18 -0.88 -5.33
CA GLU A 226 -24.93 -0.84 -6.79
C GLU A 226 -24.38 0.49 -7.35
N SER A 227 -24.11 1.52 -6.56
CA SER A 227 -23.67 2.84 -7.08
C SER A 227 -22.80 3.70 -6.15
N GLY A 228 -22.35 3.22 -5.00
CA GLY A 228 -21.62 4.03 -4.01
C GLY A 228 -20.24 3.50 -3.67
N ARG A 229 -19.39 4.36 -3.11
CA ARG A 229 -18.11 3.99 -2.50
C ARG A 229 -18.34 3.65 -1.04
N THR A 230 -17.63 2.65 -0.55
CA THR A 230 -17.77 2.16 0.82
C THR A 230 -16.41 2.20 1.52
N ALA A 231 -16.38 2.70 2.75
CA ALA A 231 -15.25 2.62 3.66
C ALA A 231 -15.64 1.82 4.91
N CYS A 232 -14.70 1.05 5.44
CA CYS A 232 -14.88 0.25 6.65
C CYS A 232 -13.89 0.70 7.72
N SER A 233 -14.35 0.84 8.97
CA SER A 233 -13.46 1.09 10.09
C SER A 233 -12.69 -0.17 10.49
N SER A 234 -11.66 0.01 11.30
CA SER A 234 -11.04 -1.05 12.08
C SER A 234 -12.09 -1.77 12.95
N LEU A 235 -11.76 -2.97 13.42
CA LEU A 235 -12.64 -3.74 14.29
C LEU A 235 -12.56 -3.25 15.74
N HIS A 236 -13.73 -3.09 16.38
CA HIS A 236 -13.88 -2.58 17.75
C HIS A 236 -14.78 -3.47 18.59
N TYR A 237 -14.62 -3.45 19.93
CA TYR A 237 -15.53 -4.11 20.85
C TYR A 237 -16.77 -3.28 21.12
N GLU A 238 -16.62 -1.95 21.08
CA GLU A 238 -17.71 -0.99 21.30
C GLU A 238 -18.02 -0.24 20.00
N PRO A 239 -19.31 0.16 19.79
CA PRO A 239 -19.67 0.93 18.60
C PRO A 239 -18.92 2.25 18.50
N GLN A 240 -18.38 2.53 17.32
CA GLN A 240 -17.77 3.82 17.01
C GLN A 240 -18.80 4.73 16.35
N TYR A 241 -19.24 5.78 17.06
CA TYR A 241 -20.27 6.69 16.55
C TYR A 241 -19.73 7.85 15.72
N GLU A 242 -18.45 8.16 15.86
CA GLU A 242 -17.77 9.24 15.17
C GLU A 242 -16.35 8.80 14.77
N PRO A 243 -16.21 7.79 13.92
CA PRO A 243 -14.90 7.36 13.49
C PRO A 243 -14.18 8.50 12.76
N ASP A 244 -12.87 8.58 12.96
CA ASP A 244 -12.01 9.53 12.28
C ASP A 244 -11.53 8.88 10.97
N TRP A 245 -11.90 9.48 9.86
CA TRP A 245 -11.58 9.00 8.52
C TRP A 245 -10.52 9.88 7.90
N ARG A 246 -9.68 9.28 7.07
CA ARG A 246 -8.69 9.99 6.28
C ARG A 246 -8.84 9.64 4.81
N MET A 247 -8.79 10.65 3.97
CA MET A 247 -8.67 10.48 2.54
C MET A 247 -7.22 10.13 2.19
N VAL A 248 -7.02 9.15 1.32
CA VAL A 248 -5.72 8.81 0.76
C VAL A 248 -5.86 8.85 -0.75
N PHE A 249 -5.04 9.65 -1.39
CA PHE A 249 -5.00 9.79 -2.85
C PHE A 249 -3.86 8.98 -3.41
N TYR A 250 -4.00 8.55 -4.65
CA TYR A 250 -2.98 7.74 -5.30
C TYR A 250 -2.46 8.45 -6.54
N LYS A 251 -1.16 8.63 -6.63
CA LYS A 251 -0.51 9.17 -7.84
C LYS A 251 0.52 8.20 -8.37
N ARG A 252 0.71 8.20 -9.68
CA ARG A 252 1.79 7.47 -10.31
C ARG A 252 3.07 8.29 -10.22
N PRO A 253 4.16 7.79 -9.59
CA PRO A 253 5.36 8.57 -9.34
C PRO A 253 6.21 8.77 -10.60
N LYS A 254 6.09 7.87 -11.58
CA LYS A 254 6.91 7.85 -12.80
C LYS A 254 6.10 7.36 -14.00
N ASP A 255 6.51 7.77 -15.19
CA ASP A 255 5.95 7.27 -16.44
C ASP A 255 6.36 5.80 -16.69
N ASP A 256 5.57 5.12 -17.53
CA ASP A 256 5.89 3.76 -17.99
C ASP A 256 7.21 3.77 -18.77
N ILE A 257 8.04 2.77 -18.53
CA ILE A 257 9.30 2.57 -19.25
C ILE A 257 9.13 1.40 -20.21
N GLU A 258 9.39 1.62 -21.48
CA GLU A 258 9.44 0.57 -22.50
C GLU A 258 10.87 0.35 -22.95
N VAL A 259 11.33 -0.90 -22.92
CA VAL A 259 12.66 -1.32 -23.34
C VAL A 259 12.53 -2.41 -24.37
N GLU A 260 13.06 -2.16 -25.57
CA GLU A 260 13.21 -3.20 -26.57
C GLU A 260 14.45 -4.03 -26.22
N LEU A 261 14.26 -5.33 -26.05
CA LEU A 261 15.30 -6.26 -25.60
C LEU A 261 15.98 -7.01 -26.75
N ILE A 262 15.29 -7.16 -27.88
CA ILE A 262 15.76 -7.82 -29.11
C ILE A 262 15.11 -7.15 -30.32
#